data_2c4948aa6efabd43d2bb93a1c8c072f5
#
_entry.id   2c4948aa6efabd43d2bb93a1c8c072f5
#
_cell.length_a   1.000
_cell.length_b   1.000
_cell.length_c   1.000
_cell.angle_alpha   90.00
_cell.angle_beta   90.00
_cell.angle_gamma   90.00
#
_symmetry.space_group_name_H-M   'P 1'
#
loop_
_entity.id
_entity.type
_entity.pdbx_description
1 polymer ?
#
loop_
_entity_poly.entity_id
_entity_poly.type
_entity_poly.pdbx_seq_one_letter_code
_entity_poly.pdbx_strand_id
1 'polypeptide(L)'
;MRNKVLFILMTFVFAMTNCQAKTIVDSKPYVHTVEDFAAVKEPVNSHAGLEASSVLEPMYEYIQVLEDDFLVAPIPDSAPEQKTSVYPRIKKMADGRYIMFYQGGQVASRILYSISSDLKRWSDPVLLWKPYNITTVEGKDVRRFTTADAVVLPDGDILVVCSYRASSGYKNGIDCGLVLKRSNDNGASWSEPQYIYEGPNWEPYLLYLPNGDIQCYFTDCIPSIKDSGTSIITSHDGGKTWGEYKKISRQFKYVSDGHKIFTDQMPSVRLLNDGKTLCGFFEARLEPDFPADETSIYKMSLVYNDGFEWEDLGNDKEGPADRQTNLFEGAGGYISVFPSGETLLSCNIAGSFSLKLGDAAARKFNGNSWETDWLQPFEGRAFWGATEIASDHEAIGTIYAPEGLNVGKFYLNHAIDAKNENIQVDGNTTDWTQDHVFFLGSESPSQAIFRTSYDENNLYVLVECKGKKVGVELYLHNSAAPALAAGSSVYAKFNADKFIQCATYSNSGAGRDIAVESALVKGATKDGSEGYIAEIAIPLSTIGAEKGSTVMFNATLSGKDTFTGAKVKMPSTWMKVILK
;
A
#
# COMPACT_ATOMS: atom_id res chain seq x y z
N MET A 1 8.99 -36.01 49.62
CA MET A 1 8.51 -34.66 49.93
C MET A 1 8.05 -34.03 48.61
N ARG A 2 6.75 -33.79 48.51
CA ARG A 2 6.11 -33.32 47.27
C ARG A 2 6.16 -31.79 47.24
N ASN A 3 6.86 -31.21 46.30
CA ASN A 3 6.75 -29.78 46.02
C ASN A 3 5.63 -29.57 45.03
N LYS A 4 4.57 -28.91 45.50
CA LYS A 4 3.48 -28.37 44.69
C LYS A 4 3.97 -27.09 44.03
N VAL A 5 4.03 -27.10 42.72
CA VAL A 5 4.15 -25.86 41.93
C VAL A 5 2.78 -25.22 41.83
N LEU A 6 2.66 -24.04 42.38
CA LEU A 6 1.45 -23.20 42.41
C LEU A 6 1.37 -22.46 41.07
N PHE A 7 0.46 -22.87 40.23
CA PHE A 7 0.05 -22.07 39.04
C PHE A 7 -0.77 -20.87 39.55
N ILE A 8 -0.21 -19.69 39.46
CA ILE A 8 -0.97 -18.43 39.63
C ILE A 8 -1.66 -18.15 38.30
N LEU A 9 -2.97 -18.46 38.27
CA LEU A 9 -3.86 -18.02 37.21
C LEU A 9 -4.10 -16.51 37.41
N MET A 10 -3.40 -15.67 36.67
CA MET A 10 -3.76 -14.25 36.58
C MET A 10 -4.97 -14.15 35.68
N THR A 11 -6.13 -14.10 36.29
CA THR A 11 -7.38 -13.71 35.65
C THR A 11 -7.31 -12.19 35.41
N PHE A 12 -6.95 -11.79 34.22
CA PHE A 12 -7.19 -10.45 33.75
C PHE A 12 -8.69 -10.28 33.54
N VAL A 13 -9.35 -9.68 34.48
CA VAL A 13 -10.66 -9.08 34.28
C VAL A 13 -10.47 -7.89 33.36
N PHE A 14 -10.65 -8.08 32.06
CA PHE A 14 -10.89 -6.98 31.15
C PHE A 14 -12.25 -6.38 31.53
N ALA A 15 -12.20 -5.21 32.13
CA ALA A 15 -13.35 -4.32 32.13
C ALA A 15 -13.68 -4.09 30.64
N MET A 16 -14.77 -4.71 30.18
CA MET A 16 -15.43 -4.31 28.95
C MET A 16 -15.94 -2.89 29.17
N THR A 17 -15.07 -1.90 28.97
CA THR A 17 -15.55 -0.62 28.51
C THR A 17 -16.14 -0.92 27.15
N ASN A 18 -17.45 -0.75 27.01
CA ASN A 18 -18.14 -0.67 25.74
C ASN A 18 -17.39 0.32 24.86
N CYS A 19 -16.38 -0.16 24.15
CA CYS A 19 -15.95 0.44 22.93
C CYS A 19 -17.08 0.11 21.96
N GLN A 20 -18.15 0.94 21.99
CA GLN A 20 -19.02 1.04 20.85
C GLN A 20 -18.04 1.26 19.70
N ALA A 21 -17.98 0.29 18.79
CA ALA A 21 -17.44 0.50 17.48
C ALA A 21 -17.88 1.90 17.12
N LYS A 22 -16.95 2.83 16.93
CA LYS A 22 -17.27 4.11 16.31
C LYS A 22 -17.77 3.71 14.95
N THR A 23 -19.05 3.41 14.88
CA THR A 23 -19.79 3.50 13.67
C THR A 23 -19.47 4.91 13.22
N ILE A 24 -18.62 5.05 12.22
CA ILE A 24 -18.44 6.30 11.52
C ILE A 24 -19.77 6.48 10.79
N VAL A 25 -20.77 6.90 11.57
CA VAL A 25 -22.10 7.18 11.10
C VAL A 25 -21.94 8.43 10.27
N ASP A 26 -22.11 8.28 8.97
CA ASP A 26 -22.43 9.35 8.03
C ASP A 26 -21.51 10.56 7.94
N SER A 27 -20.21 10.45 8.18
CA SER A 27 -19.33 11.31 7.42
C SER A 27 -19.19 10.67 6.04
N LYS A 28 -20.06 11.03 5.11
CA LYS A 28 -19.77 10.75 3.71
C LYS A 28 -18.36 11.25 3.49
N PRO A 29 -17.43 10.38 3.06
CA PRO A 29 -16.06 10.82 2.88
C PRO A 29 -16.07 11.98 1.91
N TYR A 30 -15.20 12.93 2.18
CA TYR A 30 -14.78 13.85 1.18
C TYR A 30 -14.02 13.06 0.14
N VAL A 31 -14.71 12.72 -0.83
CA VAL A 31 -14.17 12.14 -2.00
C VAL A 31 -14.68 13.03 -3.12
N HIS A 32 -13.97 14.10 -3.39
CA HIS A 32 -13.64 14.25 -4.78
C HIS A 32 -12.79 13.04 -5.05
N THR A 33 -13.50 12.01 -5.28
CA THR A 33 -12.94 10.69 -5.36
C THR A 33 -11.91 10.76 -6.43
N VAL A 34 -10.92 10.03 -6.20
CA VAL A 34 -10.15 9.38 -7.23
C VAL A 34 -11.03 8.95 -8.43
N GLU A 35 -12.30 8.69 -8.26
CA GLU A 35 -13.25 8.48 -9.36
C GLU A 35 -13.42 9.71 -10.24
N ASP A 36 -13.38 10.92 -9.72
CA ASP A 36 -13.34 12.15 -10.51
C ASP A 36 -11.95 12.35 -11.15
N PHE A 37 -10.91 11.74 -10.59
CA PHE A 37 -9.54 11.79 -11.07
C PHE A 37 -9.10 10.49 -11.79
N ALA A 38 -9.82 9.39 -11.64
CA ALA A 38 -9.52 8.10 -12.26
C ALA A 38 -9.72 8.05 -13.79
N ALA A 39 -10.10 9.15 -14.41
CA ALA A 39 -10.23 9.25 -15.86
C ALA A 39 -8.92 9.57 -16.60
N VAL A 40 -7.79 9.59 -15.91
CA VAL A 40 -6.50 9.86 -16.54
C VAL A 40 -6.06 8.66 -17.34
N LYS A 41 -6.18 8.77 -18.64
CA LYS A 41 -5.75 7.73 -19.61
C LYS A 41 -4.33 7.93 -20.14
N GLU A 42 -3.64 8.96 -19.70
CA GLU A 42 -2.26 9.20 -20.12
C GLU A 42 -1.31 8.81 -19.01
N PRO A 43 -0.24 8.05 -19.31
CA PRO A 43 0.78 7.79 -18.31
C PRO A 43 1.30 9.14 -17.84
N VAL A 44 1.24 9.37 -16.55
CA VAL A 44 2.01 10.42 -15.90
C VAL A 44 3.43 10.34 -16.42
N ASN A 45 3.97 11.46 -16.89
CA ASN A 45 5.34 11.49 -17.35
C ASN A 45 6.21 10.70 -16.37
N SER A 46 6.80 9.62 -16.87
CA SER A 46 7.63 8.73 -16.09
C SER A 46 8.77 9.55 -15.49
N HIS A 47 8.58 10.05 -14.29
CA HIS A 47 9.72 10.52 -13.52
C HIS A 47 10.55 9.29 -13.22
N ALA A 48 11.69 9.18 -13.87
CA ALA A 48 12.63 8.12 -13.60
C ALA A 48 13.17 8.33 -12.17
N GLY A 49 12.46 7.78 -11.19
CA GLY A 49 12.90 7.74 -9.83
C GLY A 49 12.16 8.66 -8.83
N LEU A 50 12.47 8.47 -7.56
CA LEU A 50 11.89 9.20 -6.45
C LEU A 50 12.21 10.68 -6.52
N GLU A 51 11.21 11.52 -6.66
CA GLU A 51 11.35 12.95 -6.48
C GLU A 51 11.52 13.31 -5.00
N ALA A 52 12.37 14.30 -4.72
CA ALA A 52 12.64 14.69 -3.34
C ALA A 52 11.41 15.21 -2.58
N SER A 53 10.37 15.63 -3.33
CA SER A 53 9.09 16.08 -2.79
C SER A 53 8.01 15.00 -2.76
N SER A 54 8.28 13.78 -3.25
CA SER A 54 7.29 12.71 -3.20
C SER A 54 7.07 12.25 -1.77
N VAL A 55 5.82 12.26 -1.32
CA VAL A 55 5.43 11.85 0.04
C VAL A 55 4.11 11.09 0.01
N LEU A 56 3.92 10.22 0.98
CA LEU A 56 2.69 9.48 1.16
C LEU A 56 1.87 10.11 2.28
N GLU A 57 0.64 10.55 1.94
CA GLU A 57 -0.30 11.13 2.89
C GLU A 57 -1.38 10.10 3.26
N PRO A 58 -1.55 9.76 4.52
CA PRO A 58 -2.63 8.87 4.95
C PRO A 58 -3.99 9.57 4.92
N MET A 59 -5.01 8.84 4.49
CA MET A 59 -6.41 9.29 4.48
C MET A 59 -7.18 8.56 5.59
N TYR A 60 -7.03 8.98 6.82
CA TYR A 60 -7.55 8.26 8.00
C TYR A 60 -9.05 8.01 8.00
N GLU A 61 -9.85 8.85 7.37
CA GLU A 61 -11.29 8.63 7.27
C GLU A 61 -11.69 7.46 6.36
N TYR A 62 -10.74 6.91 5.61
CA TYR A 62 -10.92 5.71 4.81
C TYR A 62 -10.42 4.45 5.51
N ILE A 63 -9.99 4.54 6.76
CA ILE A 63 -9.69 3.35 7.54
C ILE A 63 -10.98 2.62 7.81
N GLN A 64 -11.07 1.39 7.32
CA GLN A 64 -12.22 0.52 7.48
C GLN A 64 -11.83 -0.68 8.32
N VAL A 65 -12.59 -0.94 9.36
CA VAL A 65 -12.49 -2.16 10.14
C VAL A 65 -13.52 -3.16 9.62
N LEU A 66 -13.03 -4.31 9.20
CA LEU A 66 -13.86 -5.47 8.90
C LEU A 66 -13.84 -6.37 10.15
N GLU A 67 -14.98 -6.49 10.81
CA GLU A 67 -15.11 -7.20 12.08
C GLU A 67 -15.04 -8.73 11.93
N ASP A 68 -14.80 -9.41 13.02
CA ASP A 68 -14.62 -10.87 13.10
C ASP A 68 -15.85 -11.70 12.71
N ASP A 69 -17.03 -11.09 12.63
CA ASP A 69 -18.27 -11.74 12.20
C ASP A 69 -18.25 -12.24 10.75
N PHE A 70 -17.18 -11.94 10.02
CA PHE A 70 -16.90 -12.53 8.71
C PHE A 70 -16.60 -14.03 8.74
N LEU A 71 -16.53 -14.64 9.88
CA LEU A 71 -16.34 -16.09 9.98
C LEU A 71 -17.62 -16.83 9.64
N VAL A 72 -17.69 -17.28 8.41
CA VAL A 72 -18.77 -18.13 7.93
C VAL A 72 -18.63 -19.51 8.53
N ALA A 73 -19.58 -19.89 9.35
CA ALA A 73 -19.86 -21.20 9.90
C ALA A 73 -18.71 -21.94 10.64
N PRO A 74 -19.03 -22.71 11.68
CA PRO A 74 -18.02 -23.37 12.51
C PRO A 74 -17.13 -24.31 11.70
N ILE A 75 -15.86 -24.31 12.04
CA ILE A 75 -14.93 -25.37 11.62
C ILE A 75 -15.42 -26.66 12.27
N PRO A 76 -15.48 -27.80 11.55
CA PRO A 76 -15.85 -29.05 12.19
C PRO A 76 -14.94 -29.36 13.39
N ASP A 77 -15.53 -29.45 14.51
CA ASP A 77 -15.32 -30.15 15.78
C ASP A 77 -13.94 -30.32 16.42
N SER A 78 -12.81 -29.90 15.89
CA SER A 78 -11.54 -30.27 16.51
C SER A 78 -10.56 -29.16 16.86
N ALA A 79 -10.90 -27.90 16.63
CA ALA A 79 -10.07 -26.78 17.01
C ALA A 79 -10.89 -25.65 17.61
N PRO A 80 -10.44 -25.02 18.72
CA PRO A 80 -11.10 -23.84 19.25
C PRO A 80 -11.13 -22.75 18.15
N GLU A 81 -12.29 -22.22 17.90
CA GLU A 81 -12.53 -21.17 16.90
C GLU A 81 -11.71 -19.94 17.25
N GLN A 82 -10.70 -19.62 16.47
CA GLN A 82 -10.26 -18.24 16.38
C GLN A 82 -11.23 -17.50 15.44
N LYS A 83 -11.93 -16.55 15.99
CA LYS A 83 -12.86 -15.70 15.24
C LYS A 83 -12.17 -14.60 14.45
N THR A 84 -10.93 -14.79 14.02
CA THR A 84 -10.15 -13.75 13.38
C THR A 84 -9.89 -14.08 11.94
N SER A 85 -10.25 -13.17 11.05
CA SER A 85 -9.83 -13.19 9.66
C SER A 85 -8.41 -12.65 9.57
N VAL A 86 -7.54 -13.32 8.81
CA VAL A 86 -6.12 -12.99 8.74
C VAL A 86 -5.61 -13.03 7.30
N TYR A 87 -4.43 -12.48 7.07
CA TYR A 87 -3.70 -12.52 5.79
C TYR A 87 -4.50 -11.91 4.63
N PRO A 88 -4.93 -10.64 4.74
CA PRO A 88 -5.71 -10.00 3.68
C PRO A 88 -4.86 -9.69 2.45
N ARG A 89 -5.46 -9.86 1.27
CA ARG A 89 -4.90 -9.46 -0.03
C ARG A 89 -5.99 -8.78 -0.83
N ILE A 90 -5.80 -7.51 -1.13
CA ILE A 90 -6.77 -6.71 -1.87
C ILE A 90 -6.31 -6.51 -3.31
N LYS A 91 -7.25 -6.51 -4.25
CA LYS A 91 -7.01 -6.18 -5.67
C LYS A 91 -8.11 -5.27 -6.18
N LYS A 92 -7.73 -4.31 -7.00
CA LYS A 92 -8.68 -3.50 -7.77
C LYS A 92 -9.09 -4.31 -8.99
N MET A 93 -10.40 -4.50 -9.18
CA MET A 93 -10.96 -5.22 -10.32
C MET A 93 -11.09 -4.30 -11.55
N ALA A 94 -11.25 -4.91 -12.72
CA ALA A 94 -11.39 -4.18 -13.98
C ALA A 94 -12.64 -3.26 -14.03
N ASP A 95 -13.68 -3.58 -13.27
CA ASP A 95 -14.89 -2.77 -13.16
C ASP A 95 -14.80 -1.64 -12.10
N GLY A 96 -13.62 -1.44 -11.51
CA GLY A 96 -13.35 -0.40 -10.53
C GLY A 96 -13.65 -0.78 -9.09
N ARG A 97 -14.34 -1.89 -8.84
CA ARG A 97 -14.57 -2.42 -7.49
C ARG A 97 -13.30 -3.06 -6.94
N TYR A 98 -13.33 -3.42 -5.66
CA TYR A 98 -12.24 -4.08 -4.95
C TYR A 98 -12.69 -5.45 -4.48
N ILE A 99 -11.80 -6.43 -4.62
CA ILE A 99 -11.97 -7.76 -4.04
C ILE A 99 -10.86 -8.00 -3.03
N MET A 100 -11.21 -8.47 -1.84
CA MET A 100 -10.25 -8.82 -0.80
C MET A 100 -10.36 -10.30 -0.48
N PHE A 101 -9.27 -11.01 -0.65
CA PHE A 101 -9.11 -12.40 -0.22
C PHE A 101 -8.50 -12.43 1.17
N TYR A 102 -8.93 -13.35 1.99
CA TYR A 102 -8.40 -13.55 3.34
C TYR A 102 -8.62 -14.98 3.81
N GLN A 103 -7.84 -15.38 4.77
CA GLN A 103 -8.04 -16.69 5.38
C GLN A 103 -8.84 -16.57 6.67
N GLY A 104 -9.77 -17.52 6.86
CA GLY A 104 -10.58 -17.60 8.06
C GLY A 104 -10.25 -18.84 8.88
N GLY A 105 -10.47 -18.74 10.18
CA GLY A 105 -10.27 -19.83 11.12
C GLY A 105 -8.83 -20.05 11.56
N GLN A 106 -8.70 -20.83 12.62
CA GLN A 106 -7.39 -21.13 13.19
C GLN A 106 -6.52 -21.92 12.21
N VAL A 107 -5.25 -21.54 12.15
CA VAL A 107 -4.23 -22.22 11.34
C VAL A 107 -4.66 -22.41 9.89
N ALA A 108 -5.06 -21.30 9.25
CA ALA A 108 -5.17 -21.27 7.80
C ALA A 108 -6.00 -22.45 7.24
N SER A 109 -7.26 -22.50 7.57
CA SER A 109 -8.11 -23.63 7.19
C SER A 109 -8.93 -23.39 5.94
N ARG A 110 -9.28 -22.13 5.65
CA ARG A 110 -10.19 -21.77 4.55
C ARG A 110 -9.83 -20.41 3.94
N ILE A 111 -10.20 -20.22 2.69
CA ILE A 111 -10.07 -18.94 2.00
C ILE A 111 -11.46 -18.39 1.69
N LEU A 112 -11.64 -17.13 2.05
CA LEU A 112 -12.84 -16.36 1.78
C LEU A 112 -12.49 -15.12 0.94
N TYR A 113 -13.51 -14.49 0.39
CA TYR A 113 -13.39 -13.16 -0.20
C TYR A 113 -14.65 -12.32 0.06
N SER A 114 -14.47 -11.01 0.00
CA SER A 114 -15.53 -10.02 0.01
C SER A 114 -15.25 -8.94 -1.03
N ILE A 115 -16.29 -8.29 -1.54
CA ILE A 115 -16.21 -7.28 -2.59
C ILE A 115 -16.75 -5.95 -2.05
N SER A 116 -16.09 -4.86 -2.43
CA SER A 116 -16.50 -3.50 -2.09
C SER A 116 -16.39 -2.57 -3.31
N SER A 117 -17.32 -1.63 -3.42
CA SER A 117 -17.25 -0.53 -4.40
C SER A 117 -16.64 0.76 -3.84
N ASP A 118 -16.55 0.87 -2.51
CA ASP A 118 -16.18 2.12 -1.82
C ASP A 118 -15.16 1.93 -0.69
N LEU A 119 -14.64 0.69 -0.52
CA LEU A 119 -13.73 0.27 0.56
C LEU A 119 -14.31 0.40 1.98
N LYS A 120 -15.57 0.78 2.10
CA LYS A 120 -16.27 1.02 3.36
C LYS A 120 -17.31 -0.03 3.66
N ARG A 121 -18.07 -0.39 2.65
CA ARG A 121 -19.08 -1.41 2.74
C ARG A 121 -18.63 -2.61 1.92
N TRP A 122 -18.55 -3.72 2.60
CA TRP A 122 -18.13 -4.98 2.01
C TRP A 122 -19.31 -5.94 1.89
N SER A 123 -19.29 -6.74 0.86
CA SER A 123 -20.26 -7.84 0.73
C SER A 123 -20.08 -8.85 1.86
N ASP A 124 -21.12 -9.64 2.09
CA ASP A 124 -20.98 -10.82 2.93
C ASP A 124 -19.82 -11.70 2.43
N PRO A 125 -19.12 -12.40 3.32
CA PRO A 125 -18.03 -13.28 2.97
C PRO A 125 -18.50 -14.42 2.07
N VAL A 126 -17.74 -14.68 1.02
CA VAL A 126 -17.96 -15.84 0.15
C VAL A 126 -16.85 -16.85 0.37
N LEU A 127 -17.22 -18.09 0.62
CA LEU A 127 -16.27 -19.18 0.83
C LEU A 127 -15.73 -19.70 -0.51
N LEU A 128 -14.45 -19.51 -0.76
CA LEU A 128 -13.77 -19.91 -1.99
C LEU A 128 -13.17 -21.31 -1.90
N TRP A 129 -12.50 -21.61 -0.80
CA TRP A 129 -12.02 -22.95 -0.48
C TRP A 129 -12.33 -23.29 0.98
N LYS A 130 -12.85 -24.48 1.18
CA LYS A 130 -13.17 -25.02 2.50
C LYS A 130 -12.33 -26.27 2.79
N PRO A 131 -11.94 -26.51 4.04
CA PRO A 131 -11.25 -27.73 4.40
C PRO A 131 -12.13 -28.96 4.18
N TYR A 132 -11.54 -30.09 3.90
CA TYR A 132 -12.24 -31.38 3.78
C TYR A 132 -11.33 -32.56 4.18
N ASN A 133 -11.99 -33.66 4.59
CA ASN A 133 -11.29 -34.87 4.98
C ASN A 133 -10.64 -35.56 3.79
N ILE A 134 -9.41 -36.02 3.97
CA ILE A 134 -8.64 -36.78 3.00
C ILE A 134 -8.08 -38.05 3.65
N THR A 135 -7.56 -38.94 2.81
CA THR A 135 -6.77 -40.09 3.27
C THR A 135 -5.42 -40.00 2.58
N THR A 136 -4.37 -39.92 3.35
CA THR A 136 -2.98 -39.89 2.90
C THR A 136 -2.30 -41.24 3.15
N VAL A 137 -1.07 -41.37 2.76
CA VAL A 137 -0.24 -42.55 3.06
C VAL A 137 0.00 -42.73 4.56
N GLU A 138 -0.15 -41.66 5.35
CA GLU A 138 -0.02 -41.68 6.82
C GLU A 138 -1.38 -41.88 7.53
N GLY A 139 -2.49 -41.98 6.77
CA GLY A 139 -3.82 -42.19 7.31
C GLY A 139 -4.78 -41.03 7.04
N LYS A 140 -5.83 -40.94 7.89
CA LYS A 140 -6.83 -39.89 7.77
C LYS A 140 -6.25 -38.53 8.16
N ASP A 141 -6.53 -37.51 7.37
CA ASP A 141 -6.10 -36.14 7.61
C ASP A 141 -7.17 -35.15 7.09
N VAL A 142 -6.91 -33.87 7.24
CA VAL A 142 -7.76 -32.78 6.72
C VAL A 142 -6.92 -31.92 5.80
N ARG A 143 -7.35 -31.77 4.54
CA ARG A 143 -6.75 -30.78 3.63
C ARG A 143 -7.27 -29.39 4.02
N ARG A 144 -6.34 -28.47 4.21
CA ARG A 144 -6.56 -27.07 4.57
C ARG A 144 -6.06 -26.15 3.47
N PHE A 145 -6.53 -24.90 3.48
CA PHE A 145 -6.16 -23.86 2.53
C PHE A 145 -5.69 -22.62 3.27
N THR A 146 -4.61 -22.00 2.80
CA THR A 146 -3.95 -20.89 3.50
C THR A 146 -3.31 -19.91 2.53
N THR A 147 -3.03 -18.71 2.99
CA THR A 147 -2.17 -17.70 2.34
C THR A 147 -2.51 -17.50 0.87
N ALA A 148 -3.68 -16.92 0.59
CA ALA A 148 -4.06 -16.61 -0.79
C ALA A 148 -3.41 -15.32 -1.29
N ASP A 149 -3.10 -15.25 -2.58
CA ASP A 149 -2.88 -14.02 -3.33
C ASP A 149 -3.56 -14.09 -4.68
N ALA A 150 -3.71 -12.94 -5.34
CA ALA A 150 -4.44 -12.85 -6.60
C ALA A 150 -3.78 -11.85 -7.56
N VAL A 151 -4.10 -11.98 -8.83
CA VAL A 151 -3.79 -11.01 -9.88
C VAL A 151 -5.02 -10.78 -10.74
N VAL A 152 -5.25 -9.54 -11.13
CA VAL A 152 -6.24 -9.15 -12.13
C VAL A 152 -5.52 -8.98 -13.47
N LEU A 153 -5.98 -9.71 -14.48
CA LEU A 153 -5.39 -9.70 -15.81
C LEU A 153 -5.95 -8.51 -16.64
N PRO A 154 -5.29 -8.11 -17.72
CA PRO A 154 -5.76 -7.02 -18.58
C PRO A 154 -7.13 -7.23 -19.22
N ASP A 155 -7.57 -8.47 -19.39
CA ASP A 155 -8.90 -8.83 -19.88
C ASP A 155 -9.99 -8.79 -18.80
N GLY A 156 -9.60 -8.51 -17.56
CA GLY A 156 -10.47 -8.45 -16.38
C GLY A 156 -10.60 -9.78 -15.63
N ASP A 157 -10.04 -10.86 -16.12
CA ASP A 157 -10.03 -12.13 -15.41
C ASP A 157 -9.25 -12.01 -14.09
N ILE A 158 -9.74 -12.66 -13.05
CA ILE A 158 -9.08 -12.73 -11.75
C ILE A 158 -8.54 -14.14 -11.57
N LEU A 159 -7.24 -14.24 -11.36
CA LEU A 159 -6.61 -15.48 -10.90
C LEU A 159 -6.32 -15.36 -9.41
N VAL A 160 -6.73 -16.37 -8.65
CA VAL A 160 -6.41 -16.48 -7.23
C VAL A 160 -5.74 -17.81 -6.95
N VAL A 161 -4.63 -17.76 -6.24
CA VAL A 161 -3.86 -18.94 -5.83
C VAL A 161 -3.84 -19.03 -4.31
N CYS A 162 -3.81 -20.23 -3.77
CA CYS A 162 -3.53 -20.46 -2.37
C CYS A 162 -2.73 -21.75 -2.16
N SER A 163 -2.09 -21.84 -1.00
CA SER A 163 -1.48 -23.08 -0.54
C SER A 163 -2.56 -24.05 -0.08
N TYR A 164 -2.48 -25.32 -0.51
CA TYR A 164 -3.21 -26.42 0.12
C TYR A 164 -2.25 -27.36 0.84
N ARG A 165 -2.71 -27.97 1.92
CA ARG A 165 -1.90 -28.91 2.70
C ARG A 165 -2.71 -29.79 3.64
N ALA A 166 -2.24 -31.00 3.85
CA ALA A 166 -2.69 -31.85 4.95
C ALA A 166 -2.37 -31.21 6.29
N SER A 167 -3.23 -31.33 7.27
CA SER A 167 -3.04 -30.74 8.61
C SER A 167 -1.81 -31.29 9.34
N SER A 168 -1.54 -32.57 9.17
CA SER A 168 -0.41 -33.26 9.80
C SER A 168 0.66 -33.61 8.78
N GLY A 169 0.28 -34.17 7.65
CA GLY A 169 1.20 -34.71 6.64
C GLY A 169 2.09 -33.66 5.96
N TYR A 170 1.66 -32.37 5.93
CA TYR A 170 2.48 -31.33 5.30
C TYR A 170 3.88 -31.20 5.91
N LYS A 171 4.07 -31.56 7.19
CA LYS A 171 5.38 -31.56 7.86
C LYS A 171 6.39 -32.49 7.20
N ASN A 172 5.89 -33.52 6.52
CA ASN A 172 6.67 -34.49 5.77
C ASN A 172 6.52 -34.30 4.25
N GLY A 173 5.97 -33.17 3.79
CA GLY A 173 5.73 -32.89 2.37
C GLY A 173 4.58 -33.68 1.77
N ILE A 174 3.68 -34.23 2.60
CA ILE A 174 2.56 -35.05 2.15
C ILE A 174 1.34 -34.17 1.96
N ASP A 175 0.69 -34.31 0.79
CA ASP A 175 -0.52 -33.58 0.40
C ASP A 175 -0.37 -32.07 0.61
N CYS A 176 0.58 -31.48 -0.07
CA CYS A 176 0.80 -30.04 -0.11
C CYS A 176 1.11 -29.58 -1.52
N GLY A 177 0.75 -28.34 -1.82
CA GLY A 177 0.95 -27.73 -3.13
C GLY A 177 0.20 -26.43 -3.29
N LEU A 178 0.13 -25.95 -4.53
CA LEU A 178 -0.57 -24.74 -4.91
C LEU A 178 -1.79 -25.06 -5.74
N VAL A 179 -2.89 -24.40 -5.44
CA VAL A 179 -4.14 -24.54 -6.19
C VAL A 179 -4.66 -23.16 -6.58
N LEU A 180 -5.15 -23.06 -7.81
CA LEU A 180 -5.61 -21.85 -8.46
C LEU A 180 -7.09 -21.96 -8.85
N LYS A 181 -7.79 -20.83 -8.83
CA LYS A 181 -9.09 -20.64 -9.47
C LYS A 181 -9.08 -19.38 -10.32
N ARG A 182 -9.93 -19.36 -11.34
CA ARG A 182 -10.16 -18.23 -12.24
C ARG A 182 -11.61 -17.76 -12.14
N SER A 183 -11.81 -16.46 -12.15
CA SER A 183 -13.10 -15.82 -12.39
C SER A 183 -12.99 -14.93 -13.63
N ASN A 184 -13.98 -14.99 -14.51
CA ASN A 184 -14.12 -14.13 -15.70
C ASN A 184 -15.36 -13.23 -15.64
N ASP A 185 -15.93 -13.09 -14.44
CA ASP A 185 -17.16 -12.35 -14.17
C ASP A 185 -17.04 -11.50 -12.90
N ASN A 186 -15.88 -10.93 -12.67
CA ASN A 186 -15.57 -10.06 -11.52
C ASN A 186 -15.89 -10.71 -10.16
N GLY A 187 -15.54 -11.98 -10.00
CA GLY A 187 -15.68 -12.70 -8.75
C GLY A 187 -17.08 -13.25 -8.47
N ALA A 188 -18.03 -13.16 -9.41
CA ALA A 188 -19.37 -13.71 -9.23
C ALA A 188 -19.38 -15.23 -9.29
N SER A 189 -18.54 -15.83 -10.13
CA SER A 189 -18.33 -17.28 -10.17
C SER A 189 -16.85 -17.64 -10.39
N TRP A 190 -16.50 -18.88 -10.08
CA TRP A 190 -15.13 -19.38 -10.10
C TRP A 190 -15.04 -20.74 -10.80
N SER A 191 -13.94 -20.95 -11.52
CA SER A 191 -13.62 -22.23 -12.13
C SER A 191 -13.48 -23.36 -11.10
N GLU A 192 -13.46 -24.60 -11.60
CA GLU A 192 -12.97 -25.72 -10.80
C GLU A 192 -11.51 -25.47 -10.39
N PRO A 193 -11.06 -26.04 -9.27
CA PRO A 193 -9.69 -25.91 -8.80
C PRO A 193 -8.68 -26.49 -9.81
N GLN A 194 -7.63 -25.74 -10.11
CA GLN A 194 -6.49 -26.19 -10.91
C GLN A 194 -5.28 -26.34 -9.98
N TYR A 195 -4.73 -27.53 -9.87
CA TYR A 195 -3.50 -27.79 -9.11
C TYR A 195 -2.31 -27.44 -10.00
N ILE A 196 -1.52 -26.44 -9.58
CA ILE A 196 -0.44 -25.87 -10.41
C ILE A 196 0.96 -26.23 -9.91
N TYR A 197 1.07 -26.75 -8.69
CA TYR A 197 2.31 -27.25 -8.12
C TYR A 197 2.00 -28.27 -7.02
N GLU A 198 2.79 -29.33 -6.96
CA GLU A 198 2.79 -30.31 -5.87
C GLU A 198 4.13 -30.26 -5.16
N GLY A 199 4.10 -30.04 -3.88
CA GLY A 199 5.28 -29.95 -3.04
C GLY A 199 5.11 -28.94 -1.90
N PRO A 200 6.10 -28.89 -1.00
CA PRO A 200 6.10 -27.98 0.12
C PRO A 200 6.06 -26.53 -0.35
N ASN A 201 5.18 -25.75 0.24
CA ASN A 201 5.03 -24.36 -0.11
C ASN A 201 4.32 -23.57 0.98
N TRP A 202 4.56 -22.24 0.96
CA TRP A 202 3.85 -21.21 1.69
C TRP A 202 3.75 -19.95 0.86
N GLU A 203 2.79 -19.11 1.18
CA GLU A 203 2.70 -17.72 0.77
C GLU A 203 2.88 -17.48 -0.73
N PRO A 204 2.04 -18.09 -1.58
CA PRO A 204 2.12 -17.85 -3.01
C PRO A 204 1.77 -16.39 -3.32
N TYR A 205 2.40 -15.88 -4.38
CA TYR A 205 2.24 -14.53 -4.90
C TYR A 205 2.18 -14.56 -6.42
N LEU A 206 1.20 -13.88 -7.02
CA LEU A 206 1.01 -13.82 -8.47
C LEU A 206 1.45 -12.48 -9.05
N LEU A 207 2.19 -12.53 -10.15
CA LEU A 207 2.59 -11.38 -10.95
C LEU A 207 2.28 -11.62 -12.43
N TYR A 208 1.52 -10.71 -13.04
CA TYR A 208 1.36 -10.65 -14.50
C TYR A 208 2.42 -9.73 -15.10
N LEU A 209 3.03 -10.14 -16.19
CA LEU A 209 4.11 -9.41 -16.87
C LEU A 209 3.66 -8.88 -18.24
N PRO A 210 4.27 -7.80 -18.75
CA PRO A 210 3.90 -7.20 -20.04
C PRO A 210 4.03 -8.10 -21.25
N ASN A 211 4.87 -9.15 -21.18
CA ASN A 211 4.99 -10.16 -22.22
C ASN A 211 3.86 -11.21 -22.22
N GLY A 212 2.93 -11.10 -21.27
CA GLY A 212 1.80 -12.03 -21.11
C GLY A 212 2.06 -13.20 -20.16
N ASP A 213 3.25 -13.34 -19.64
CA ASP A 213 3.58 -14.37 -18.66
C ASP A 213 2.92 -14.09 -17.31
N ILE A 214 2.57 -15.17 -16.62
CA ILE A 214 2.11 -15.11 -15.24
C ILE A 214 3.12 -15.88 -14.39
N GLN A 215 3.72 -15.22 -13.44
CA GLN A 215 4.67 -15.80 -12.51
C GLN A 215 4.00 -16.03 -11.15
N CYS A 216 4.14 -17.24 -10.62
CA CYS A 216 3.73 -17.59 -9.26
C CYS A 216 4.98 -17.85 -8.42
N TYR A 217 5.22 -16.95 -7.48
CA TYR A 217 6.30 -17.05 -6.50
C TYR A 217 5.77 -17.70 -5.23
N PHE A 218 6.58 -18.46 -4.53
CA PHE A 218 6.18 -19.06 -3.26
C PHE A 218 7.39 -19.41 -2.40
N THR A 219 7.18 -19.47 -1.10
CA THR A 219 8.16 -19.99 -0.18
C THR A 219 8.25 -21.50 -0.36
N ASP A 220 9.40 -21.99 -0.78
CA ASP A 220 9.69 -23.42 -0.87
C ASP A 220 10.31 -23.87 0.44
N CYS A 221 9.54 -24.49 1.29
CA CYS A 221 10.02 -24.99 2.57
C CYS A 221 9.39 -26.32 2.95
N ILE A 222 10.21 -27.22 3.41
CA ILE A 222 9.80 -28.42 4.16
C ILE A 222 10.19 -28.20 5.60
N PRO A 223 9.27 -28.26 6.57
CA PRO A 223 9.61 -28.06 7.98
C PRO A 223 10.65 -29.04 8.52
N SER A 224 10.73 -30.25 7.95
CA SER A 224 11.71 -31.28 8.31
C SER A 224 13.08 -31.09 7.64
N ILE A 225 13.14 -30.30 6.57
CA ILE A 225 14.36 -29.98 5.83
C ILE A 225 14.65 -28.50 6.05
N LYS A 226 15.77 -28.21 6.64
CA LYS A 226 16.17 -26.81 6.91
C LYS A 226 16.67 -26.05 5.69
N ASP A 227 16.31 -26.50 4.49
CA ASP A 227 16.62 -25.85 3.23
C ASP A 227 15.33 -25.24 2.67
N SER A 228 15.20 -23.94 2.79
CA SER A 228 14.07 -23.22 2.23
C SER A 228 14.52 -21.92 1.56
N GLY A 229 13.65 -21.39 0.72
CA GLY A 229 13.89 -20.16 -0.03
C GLY A 229 12.66 -19.81 -0.85
N THR A 230 12.80 -18.84 -1.73
CA THR A 230 11.75 -18.51 -2.69
C THR A 230 11.95 -19.27 -3.99
N SER A 231 10.88 -19.88 -4.47
CA SER A 231 10.79 -20.55 -5.76
C SER A 231 9.71 -19.91 -6.64
N ILE A 232 9.74 -20.24 -7.92
CA ILE A 232 8.83 -19.72 -8.95
C ILE A 232 8.38 -20.82 -9.90
N ILE A 233 7.14 -20.72 -10.37
CA ILE A 233 6.64 -21.38 -11.57
C ILE A 233 6.07 -20.32 -12.50
N THR A 234 6.16 -20.54 -13.82
CA THR A 234 5.72 -19.56 -14.81
C THR A 234 4.71 -20.21 -15.76
N SER A 235 3.66 -19.47 -16.08
CA SER A 235 2.72 -19.79 -17.16
C SER A 235 2.93 -18.82 -18.31
N HIS A 236 3.05 -19.38 -19.54
CA HIS A 236 3.20 -18.62 -20.78
C HIS A 236 1.90 -18.60 -21.62
N ASP A 237 0.81 -19.12 -21.09
CA ASP A 237 -0.46 -19.30 -21.80
C ASP A 237 -1.68 -18.76 -21.04
N GLY A 238 -1.44 -17.72 -20.22
CA GLY A 238 -2.47 -17.07 -19.45
C GLY A 238 -2.98 -17.88 -18.26
N GLY A 239 -2.15 -18.72 -17.65
CA GLY A 239 -2.47 -19.50 -16.45
C GLY A 239 -3.12 -20.86 -16.74
N LYS A 240 -3.12 -21.32 -18.00
CA LYS A 240 -3.70 -22.62 -18.35
C LYS A 240 -2.75 -23.77 -18.05
N THR A 241 -1.47 -23.60 -18.32
CA THR A 241 -0.41 -24.55 -17.95
C THR A 241 0.72 -23.84 -17.22
N TRP A 242 1.45 -24.60 -16.41
CA TRP A 242 2.53 -24.09 -15.57
C TRP A 242 3.78 -24.91 -15.76
N GLY A 243 4.93 -24.24 -15.86
CA GLY A 243 6.22 -24.84 -16.09
C GLY A 243 6.82 -25.48 -14.84
N GLU A 244 8.04 -26.00 -14.98
CA GLU A 244 8.81 -26.53 -13.88
C GLU A 244 9.19 -25.40 -12.90
N TYR A 245 9.29 -25.75 -11.61
CA TYR A 245 9.71 -24.79 -10.61
C TYR A 245 11.21 -24.56 -10.65
N LYS A 246 11.61 -23.31 -10.33
CA LYS A 246 13.00 -22.89 -10.17
C LYS A 246 13.18 -22.30 -8.79
N LYS A 247 14.31 -22.54 -8.16
CA LYS A 247 14.70 -21.88 -6.90
C LYS A 247 15.42 -20.58 -7.25
N ILE A 248 14.89 -19.46 -6.82
CA ILE A 248 15.32 -18.13 -7.32
C ILE A 248 15.94 -17.23 -6.26
N SER A 249 15.62 -17.42 -4.98
CA SER A 249 16.24 -16.63 -3.91
C SER A 249 16.51 -17.51 -2.70
N ARG A 250 17.78 -17.52 -2.29
CA ARG A 250 18.26 -18.37 -1.18
C ARG A 250 19.46 -17.73 -0.51
N GLN A 251 19.50 -17.86 0.81
CA GLN A 251 20.64 -17.51 1.62
C GLN A 251 21.05 -18.74 2.45
N PHE A 252 22.35 -19.06 2.41
CA PHE A 252 22.91 -20.07 3.29
C PHE A 252 23.85 -19.41 4.27
N LYS A 253 23.56 -19.51 5.53
CA LYS A 253 24.48 -19.09 6.56
C LYS A 253 24.56 -20.18 7.60
N TYR A 254 25.54 -21.06 7.42
CA TYR A 254 25.82 -22.09 8.39
C TYR A 254 26.67 -21.53 9.53
N VAL A 255 26.29 -21.81 10.72
CA VAL A 255 27.22 -21.76 11.85
C VAL A 255 28.01 -23.08 11.87
N SER A 256 29.17 -23.09 12.47
CA SER A 256 30.12 -24.20 12.41
C SER A 256 29.58 -25.58 12.79
N ASP A 257 28.41 -25.65 13.42
CA ASP A 257 27.70 -26.89 13.80
C ASP A 257 26.43 -27.16 12.93
N GLY A 258 26.24 -26.39 11.88
CA GLY A 258 25.26 -26.68 10.83
C GLY A 258 23.83 -26.20 11.08
N HIS A 259 23.58 -25.26 11.96
CA HIS A 259 22.22 -25.10 12.44
C HIS A 259 21.51 -23.73 12.24
N LYS A 260 22.13 -22.68 11.77
CA LYS A 260 21.43 -21.41 11.47
C LYS A 260 21.24 -21.23 9.98
N ILE A 261 19.99 -21.17 9.54
CA ILE A 261 19.65 -20.99 8.15
C ILE A 261 18.86 -19.70 8.01
N PHE A 262 19.30 -18.82 7.12
CA PHE A 262 18.46 -17.76 6.60
C PHE A 262 17.66 -18.30 5.43
N THR A 263 16.37 -18.08 5.45
CA THR A 263 15.48 -18.47 4.37
C THR A 263 14.79 -17.23 3.83
N ASP A 264 14.84 -17.04 2.52
CA ASP A 264 14.07 -16.02 1.84
C ASP A 264 12.65 -16.54 1.61
N GLN A 265 11.69 -15.95 2.28
CA GLN A 265 10.29 -16.39 2.28
C GLN A 265 9.33 -15.21 2.10
N MET A 266 8.02 -15.48 2.06
CA MET A 266 6.95 -14.50 1.83
C MET A 266 7.23 -13.59 0.63
N PRO A 267 7.40 -14.15 -0.57
CA PRO A 267 7.77 -13.36 -1.73
C PRO A 267 6.67 -12.38 -2.14
N SER A 268 7.08 -11.16 -2.43
CA SER A 268 6.29 -10.17 -3.15
C SER A 268 7.20 -9.51 -4.17
N VAL A 269 6.81 -9.51 -5.44
CA VAL A 269 7.67 -9.09 -6.56
C VAL A 269 6.93 -8.12 -7.47
N ARG A 270 7.57 -7.07 -7.91
CA ARG A 270 7.03 -6.11 -8.88
C ARG A 270 8.04 -5.83 -10.00
N LEU A 271 7.48 -5.60 -11.18
CA LEU A 271 8.23 -4.99 -12.28
C LEU A 271 8.41 -3.51 -11.96
N LEU A 272 9.64 -3.03 -12.05
CA LEU A 272 9.95 -1.61 -11.86
C LEU A 272 9.65 -0.81 -13.12
N ASN A 273 9.62 0.52 -13.00
CA ASN A 273 9.27 1.44 -14.08
C ASN A 273 10.24 1.44 -15.28
N ASP A 274 11.43 0.87 -15.13
CA ASP A 274 12.33 0.67 -16.26
C ASP A 274 11.82 -0.39 -17.27
N GLY A 275 10.72 -1.06 -16.92
CA GLY A 275 10.03 -2.05 -17.75
C GLY A 275 10.76 -3.39 -17.90
N LYS A 276 11.85 -3.60 -17.17
CA LYS A 276 12.68 -4.81 -17.27
C LYS A 276 13.15 -5.39 -15.96
N THR A 277 13.36 -4.57 -14.94
CA THR A 277 13.86 -5.04 -13.63
C THR A 277 12.73 -5.52 -12.75
N LEU A 278 12.80 -6.76 -12.32
CA LEU A 278 11.97 -7.29 -11.26
C LEU A 278 12.62 -7.00 -9.92
N CYS A 279 11.85 -6.51 -8.97
CA CYS A 279 12.28 -6.29 -7.59
C CYS A 279 11.40 -7.08 -6.63
N GLY A 280 12.02 -7.93 -5.85
CA GLY A 280 11.39 -8.70 -4.79
C GLY A 280 11.68 -8.12 -3.41
N PHE A 281 10.68 -8.13 -2.54
CA PHE A 281 10.83 -7.79 -1.12
C PHE A 281 10.50 -9.02 -0.29
N PHE A 282 11.53 -9.65 0.26
CA PHE A 282 11.48 -10.96 0.87
C PHE A 282 11.83 -10.89 2.35
N GLU A 283 11.18 -11.76 3.11
CA GLU A 283 11.49 -12.00 4.51
C GLU A 283 12.56 -13.08 4.61
N ALA A 284 13.69 -12.78 5.21
CA ALA A 284 14.71 -13.75 5.54
C ALA A 284 14.56 -14.18 7.00
N ARG A 285 14.34 -15.46 7.23
CA ARG A 285 14.16 -16.01 8.57
C ARG A 285 15.46 -16.61 9.08
N LEU A 286 15.93 -16.11 10.21
CA LEU A 286 17.02 -16.70 10.97
C LEU A 286 16.45 -17.58 12.08
N GLU A 287 16.62 -18.86 11.96
CA GLU A 287 16.25 -19.80 13.01
C GLU A 287 17.40 -20.00 13.98
N PRO A 288 17.17 -19.85 15.29
CA PRO A 288 18.18 -20.15 16.28
C PRO A 288 18.45 -21.65 16.34
N ASP A 289 19.68 -22.00 16.57
CA ASP A 289 20.11 -23.38 16.64
C ASP A 289 19.80 -24.08 17.93
N PHE A 290 19.94 -23.39 19.01
CA PHE A 290 19.76 -23.89 20.40
C PHE A 290 19.98 -22.77 21.42
N PRO A 291 19.32 -22.81 22.55
CA PRO A 291 18.24 -23.66 23.04
C PRO A 291 16.88 -23.09 22.78
N ALA A 292 15.81 -23.78 23.16
CA ALA A 292 14.39 -23.49 22.92
C ALA A 292 13.88 -22.11 23.38
N ASP A 293 14.72 -21.26 23.91
CA ASP A 293 14.39 -19.96 24.47
C ASP A 293 14.69 -18.79 23.51
N GLU A 294 15.38 -19.01 22.40
CA GLU A 294 15.62 -17.98 21.40
C GLU A 294 14.52 -18.01 20.34
N THR A 295 13.91 -16.85 20.08
CA THR A 295 12.91 -16.68 19.02
C THR A 295 13.59 -16.49 17.66
N SER A 296 12.94 -16.96 16.59
CA SER A 296 13.39 -16.67 15.23
C SER A 296 13.45 -15.15 15.00
N ILE A 297 14.51 -14.71 14.32
CA ILE A 297 14.68 -13.31 13.90
C ILE A 297 14.31 -13.23 12.42
N TYR A 298 13.55 -12.21 12.07
CA TYR A 298 13.14 -11.95 10.70
C TYR A 298 13.83 -10.70 10.19
N LYS A 299 14.42 -10.77 9.00
CA LYS A 299 15.10 -9.65 8.34
C LYS A 299 14.50 -9.44 6.95
N MET A 300 14.40 -8.21 6.53
CA MET A 300 13.90 -7.88 5.19
C MET A 300 15.04 -7.75 4.20
N SER A 301 14.79 -8.22 2.97
CA SER A 301 15.76 -8.20 1.87
C SER A 301 15.09 -7.71 0.58
N LEU A 302 15.82 -6.92 -0.21
CA LEU A 302 15.46 -6.54 -1.57
C LEU A 302 16.30 -7.36 -2.55
N VAL A 303 15.63 -7.99 -3.49
CA VAL A 303 16.22 -8.90 -4.48
C VAL A 303 15.87 -8.40 -5.87
N TYR A 304 16.84 -8.34 -6.76
CA TYR A 304 16.68 -7.78 -8.11
C TYR A 304 17.00 -8.82 -9.17
N ASN A 305 16.25 -8.78 -10.26
CA ASN A 305 16.51 -9.59 -11.46
C ASN A 305 16.34 -8.73 -12.72
N ASP A 306 17.36 -8.69 -13.58
CA ASP A 306 17.29 -8.01 -14.87
C ASP A 306 16.64 -8.93 -15.89
N GLY A 307 15.47 -8.53 -16.36
CA GLY A 307 14.61 -9.35 -17.21
C GLY A 307 13.61 -10.21 -16.43
N PHE A 308 12.81 -10.98 -17.16
CA PHE A 308 11.69 -11.74 -16.60
C PHE A 308 12.06 -13.19 -16.25
N GLU A 309 13.17 -13.67 -16.79
CA GLU A 309 13.65 -15.02 -16.53
C GLU A 309 14.59 -15.03 -15.31
N TRP A 310 14.27 -15.89 -14.36
CA TRP A 310 15.09 -16.11 -13.18
C TRP A 310 16.07 -17.27 -13.41
N GLU A 311 17.29 -17.12 -12.90
CA GLU A 311 18.24 -18.24 -12.82
C GLU A 311 17.73 -19.26 -11.81
N ASP A 312 17.78 -20.55 -12.19
CA ASP A 312 17.56 -21.63 -11.23
C ASP A 312 18.84 -21.85 -10.41
N LEU A 313 18.75 -21.54 -9.14
CA LEU A 313 19.88 -21.70 -8.18
C LEU A 313 20.10 -23.15 -7.76
N GLY A 314 19.13 -24.03 -8.02
CA GLY A 314 19.17 -25.40 -7.54
C GLY A 314 19.30 -25.48 -6.03
N ASN A 315 20.02 -26.50 -5.53
CA ASN A 315 20.20 -26.74 -4.10
C ASN A 315 21.49 -26.14 -3.52
N ASP A 316 22.43 -25.73 -4.37
CA ASP A 316 23.82 -25.51 -3.97
C ASP A 316 24.28 -24.03 -4.12
N LYS A 317 23.42 -23.19 -4.69
CA LYS A 317 23.77 -21.78 -4.91
C LYS A 317 22.98 -20.85 -4.00
N GLU A 318 23.66 -19.83 -3.47
CA GLU A 318 23.02 -18.62 -2.98
C GLU A 318 22.75 -17.67 -4.13
N GLY A 319 21.72 -16.86 -4.02
CA GLY A 319 21.41 -15.86 -5.04
C GLY A 319 20.04 -15.25 -4.86
N PRO A 320 19.63 -14.43 -5.81
CA PRO A 320 20.44 -13.95 -6.94
C PRO A 320 21.63 -13.08 -6.50
N ALA A 321 22.57 -12.84 -7.43
CA ALA A 321 23.76 -12.04 -7.13
C ALA A 321 23.43 -10.58 -6.82
N ASP A 322 22.39 -10.03 -7.47
CA ASP A 322 21.93 -8.67 -7.24
C ASP A 322 20.87 -8.61 -6.15
N ARG A 323 21.31 -8.35 -4.93
CA ARG A 323 20.44 -8.28 -3.76
C ARG A 323 21.02 -7.43 -2.64
N GLN A 324 20.13 -6.91 -1.82
CA GLN A 324 20.42 -6.24 -0.56
C GLN A 324 19.81 -7.07 0.57
N THR A 325 20.63 -7.85 1.25
CA THR A 325 20.16 -8.83 2.23
C THR A 325 20.15 -8.30 3.65
N ASN A 326 19.17 -8.74 4.43
CA ASN A 326 19.13 -8.54 5.88
C ASN A 326 19.22 -7.06 6.30
N LEU A 327 18.50 -6.19 5.57
CA LEU A 327 18.57 -4.74 5.70
C LEU A 327 18.16 -4.24 7.10
N PHE A 328 17.11 -4.83 7.66
CA PHE A 328 16.56 -4.45 8.98
C PHE A 328 15.67 -5.56 9.52
N GLU A 329 15.30 -5.46 10.79
CA GLU A 329 14.35 -6.40 11.40
C GLU A 329 12.92 -6.08 11.00
N GLY A 330 12.27 -7.05 10.35
CA GLY A 330 10.90 -6.92 9.87
C GLY A 330 10.41 -8.25 9.32
N ALA A 331 9.09 -8.35 9.13
CA ALA A 331 8.43 -9.56 8.65
C ALA A 331 7.25 -9.23 7.72
N GLY A 332 6.84 -10.18 6.90
CA GLY A 332 5.63 -10.05 6.10
C GLY A 332 5.71 -8.95 5.04
N GLY A 333 6.77 -8.94 4.25
CA GLY A 333 7.02 -7.90 3.25
C GLY A 333 6.04 -7.92 2.08
N TYR A 334 5.67 -6.72 1.61
CA TYR A 334 4.93 -6.54 0.37
C TYR A 334 5.45 -5.31 -0.38
N ILE A 335 5.53 -5.39 -1.71
CA ILE A 335 6.03 -4.32 -2.57
C ILE A 335 4.96 -3.91 -3.57
N SER A 336 4.79 -2.62 -3.76
CA SER A 336 3.95 -2.03 -4.80
C SER A 336 4.72 -0.91 -5.49
N VAL A 337 4.38 -0.62 -6.75
CA VAL A 337 5.05 0.40 -7.56
C VAL A 337 3.98 1.29 -8.17
N PHE A 338 4.07 2.61 -7.93
CA PHE A 338 3.19 3.58 -8.56
C PHE A 338 3.55 3.73 -10.05
N PRO A 339 2.59 4.09 -10.92
CA PRO A 339 2.88 4.36 -12.33
C PRO A 339 3.96 5.42 -12.55
N SER A 340 4.09 6.38 -11.64
CA SER A 340 5.14 7.41 -11.65
C SER A 340 6.53 6.90 -11.24
N GLY A 341 6.63 5.69 -10.66
CA GLY A 341 7.89 5.01 -10.37
C GLY A 341 8.22 4.83 -8.91
N GLU A 342 7.56 5.56 -8.05
CA GLU A 342 7.77 5.40 -6.62
C GLU A 342 7.42 3.98 -6.18
N THR A 343 8.27 3.43 -5.35
CA THR A 343 8.10 2.11 -4.76
C THR A 343 7.57 2.25 -3.34
N LEU A 344 6.49 1.55 -3.04
CA LEU A 344 5.93 1.45 -1.71
C LEU A 344 6.25 0.06 -1.13
N LEU A 345 7.05 0.05 -0.09
CA LEU A 345 7.30 -1.14 0.73
C LEU A 345 6.36 -1.15 1.92
N SER A 346 5.83 -2.30 2.24
CA SER A 346 5.11 -2.52 3.50
C SER A 346 5.63 -3.78 4.19
N CYS A 347 5.71 -3.74 5.50
CA CYS A 347 6.08 -4.89 6.32
C CYS A 347 5.67 -4.68 7.78
N ASN A 348 5.86 -5.70 8.59
CA ASN A 348 5.68 -5.58 10.03
C ASN A 348 7.01 -5.23 10.70
N ILE A 349 7.03 -4.12 11.43
CA ILE A 349 8.15 -3.70 12.28
C ILE A 349 7.64 -3.59 13.71
N ALA A 350 8.26 -4.29 14.64
CA ALA A 350 7.88 -4.31 16.06
C ALA A 350 6.38 -4.59 16.30
N GLY A 351 5.76 -5.38 15.44
CA GLY A 351 4.34 -5.74 15.53
C GLY A 351 3.37 -4.74 14.91
N SER A 352 3.86 -3.69 14.26
CA SER A 352 3.03 -2.69 13.57
C SER A 352 3.24 -2.75 12.07
N PHE A 353 2.16 -2.58 11.31
CA PHE A 353 2.24 -2.43 9.85
C PHE A 353 2.92 -1.11 9.51
N SER A 354 3.96 -1.17 8.71
CA SER A 354 4.83 -0.05 8.43
C SER A 354 5.00 0.12 6.93
N LEU A 355 4.95 1.36 6.46
CA LEU A 355 5.07 1.75 5.06
C LEU A 355 6.33 2.59 4.85
N LYS A 356 7.05 2.35 3.76
CA LYS A 356 8.20 3.14 3.33
C LYS A 356 8.13 3.42 1.84
N LEU A 357 8.16 4.71 1.52
CA LEU A 357 8.22 5.17 0.14
C LEU A 357 9.68 5.27 -0.32
N GLY A 358 9.92 4.98 -1.59
CA GLY A 358 11.23 5.10 -2.18
C GLY A 358 11.23 4.91 -3.69
N ASP A 359 12.41 4.68 -4.21
CA ASP A 359 12.67 4.30 -5.59
C ASP A 359 13.57 3.06 -5.60
N ALA A 360 12.96 1.91 -5.83
CA ALA A 360 13.70 0.65 -5.87
C ALA A 360 14.66 0.59 -7.06
N ALA A 361 14.34 1.22 -8.19
CA ALA A 361 15.21 1.25 -9.36
C ALA A 361 16.50 2.04 -9.09
N ALA A 362 16.39 3.17 -8.38
CA ALA A 362 17.54 3.94 -7.92
C ALA A 362 18.14 3.42 -6.60
N ARG A 363 17.53 2.42 -5.97
CA ARG A 363 17.92 1.85 -4.67
C ARG A 363 17.94 2.88 -3.54
N LYS A 364 17.01 3.83 -3.59
CA LYS A 364 16.85 4.93 -2.64
C LYS A 364 15.49 4.88 -2.00
N PHE A 365 15.48 5.01 -0.69
CA PHE A 365 14.24 5.04 0.08
C PHE A 365 14.27 6.23 1.03
N ASN A 366 13.09 6.71 1.40
CA ASN A 366 12.97 7.85 2.31
C ASN A 366 13.68 7.56 3.63
N GLY A 367 14.29 8.61 4.19
CA GLY A 367 15.06 8.54 5.43
C GLY A 367 16.53 8.25 5.25
N ASN A 368 17.27 8.39 6.35
CA ASN A 368 18.73 8.24 6.38
C ASN A 368 19.18 6.80 6.66
N SER A 369 18.26 5.94 7.09
CA SER A 369 18.52 4.54 7.36
C SER A 369 17.30 3.67 7.11
N TRP A 370 17.50 2.36 7.08
CA TRP A 370 16.41 1.40 7.00
C TRP A 370 15.60 1.31 8.30
N GLU A 371 16.12 1.78 9.42
CA GLU A 371 15.50 1.69 10.73
C GLU A 371 14.59 2.87 11.07
N THR A 372 14.65 3.95 10.27
CA THR A 372 13.90 5.19 10.50
C THR A 372 12.92 5.52 9.37
N ASP A 373 12.05 6.48 9.63
CA ASP A 373 11.15 7.10 8.64
C ASP A 373 10.15 6.12 8.00
N TRP A 374 9.66 5.18 8.80
CA TRP A 374 8.54 4.33 8.45
C TRP A 374 7.23 4.98 8.93
N LEU A 375 6.28 5.11 8.02
CA LEU A 375 4.91 5.50 8.36
C LEU A 375 4.18 4.29 8.94
N GLN A 376 3.61 4.44 10.13
CA GLN A 376 2.78 3.42 10.79
C GLN A 376 1.33 3.91 10.85
N PRO A 377 0.51 3.62 9.84
CA PRO A 377 -0.79 4.25 9.68
C PRO A 377 -1.90 3.65 10.54
N PHE A 378 -1.68 2.44 11.06
CA PHE A 378 -2.67 1.76 11.89
C PHE A 378 -2.19 1.73 13.34
N GLU A 379 -3.08 2.06 14.27
CA GLU A 379 -2.78 1.96 15.69
C GLU A 379 -2.72 0.50 16.15
N GLY A 380 -1.83 0.23 17.08
CA GLY A 380 -1.73 -1.07 17.73
C GLY A 380 -1.07 -2.16 16.89
N ARG A 381 -1.44 -3.39 17.17
CA ARG A 381 -0.90 -4.57 16.49
C ARG A 381 -1.55 -4.78 15.12
N ALA A 382 -0.73 -4.84 14.09
CA ALA A 382 -1.17 -4.97 12.70
C ALA A 382 -0.20 -5.86 11.92
N PHE A 383 -0.70 -6.95 11.32
CA PHE A 383 0.15 -8.00 10.75
C PHE A 383 -0.23 -8.39 9.33
N TRP A 384 0.73 -8.99 8.63
CA TRP A 384 0.61 -9.67 7.34
C TRP A 384 -0.20 -8.90 6.31
N GLY A 385 0.00 -7.59 6.31
CA GLY A 385 -0.69 -6.70 5.40
C GLY A 385 -0.18 -6.81 3.95
N ALA A 386 -0.89 -6.11 3.09
CA ALA A 386 -0.54 -5.94 1.69
C ALA A 386 -0.92 -4.54 1.23
N THR A 387 -0.34 -4.12 0.11
CA THR A 387 -0.68 -2.86 -0.55
C THR A 387 -1.13 -3.11 -1.98
N GLU A 388 -2.08 -2.31 -2.45
CA GLU A 388 -2.55 -2.28 -3.83
C GLU A 388 -2.50 -0.84 -4.34
N ILE A 389 -1.97 -0.63 -5.53
CA ILE A 389 -2.01 0.67 -6.19
C ILE A 389 -3.35 0.80 -6.91
N ALA A 390 -4.19 1.71 -6.44
CA ALA A 390 -5.54 1.90 -6.94
C ALA A 390 -5.60 2.92 -8.09
N SER A 391 -4.67 3.87 -8.13
CA SER A 391 -4.50 4.86 -9.20
C SER A 391 -3.09 5.43 -9.20
N ASP A 392 -2.85 6.44 -10.03
CA ASP A 392 -1.55 7.12 -10.10
C ASP A 392 -1.15 7.78 -8.77
N HIS A 393 -2.13 8.09 -7.93
CA HIS A 393 -1.93 8.82 -6.67
C HIS A 393 -2.39 8.05 -5.43
N GLU A 394 -3.03 6.91 -5.59
CA GLU A 394 -3.69 6.23 -4.48
C GLU A 394 -3.17 4.81 -4.30
N ALA A 395 -2.80 4.49 -3.08
CA ALA A 395 -2.54 3.14 -2.62
C ALA A 395 -3.52 2.75 -1.51
N ILE A 396 -3.85 1.49 -1.47
CA ILE A 396 -4.67 0.90 -0.43
C ILE A 396 -3.80 -0.06 0.37
N GLY A 397 -3.84 0.04 1.67
CA GLY A 397 -3.21 -0.92 2.58
C GLY A 397 -4.26 -1.74 3.30
N THR A 398 -4.00 -3.01 3.45
CA THR A 398 -4.82 -3.92 4.24
C THR A 398 -4.00 -4.60 5.30
N ILE A 399 -4.57 -4.80 6.47
CA ILE A 399 -3.93 -5.47 7.59
C ILE A 399 -4.88 -6.41 8.30
N TYR A 400 -4.30 -7.28 9.07
CA TYR A 400 -4.97 -8.01 10.14
C TYR A 400 -4.61 -7.40 11.49
N ALA A 401 -5.63 -7.11 12.29
CA ALA A 401 -5.51 -6.63 13.66
C ALA A 401 -6.39 -7.50 14.60
N PRO A 402 -6.24 -7.41 15.92
CA PRO A 402 -7.03 -8.21 16.85
C PRO A 402 -8.56 -8.04 16.69
N GLU A 403 -9.00 -6.89 16.23
CA GLU A 403 -10.41 -6.57 15.99
C GLU A 403 -10.91 -7.01 14.61
N GLY A 404 -10.04 -7.48 13.72
CA GLY A 404 -10.39 -7.92 12.38
C GLY A 404 -9.51 -7.37 11.28
N LEU A 405 -10.04 -7.30 10.06
CA LEU A 405 -9.33 -6.77 8.90
C LEU A 405 -9.55 -5.25 8.80
N ASN A 406 -8.47 -4.52 8.65
CA ASN A 406 -8.51 -3.08 8.43
C ASN A 406 -8.06 -2.72 7.02
N VAL A 407 -8.66 -1.69 6.47
CA VAL A 407 -8.32 -1.12 5.16
C VAL A 407 -8.07 0.37 5.32
N GLY A 408 -6.96 0.87 4.79
CA GLY A 408 -6.63 2.29 4.78
C GLY A 408 -6.25 2.73 3.38
N LYS A 409 -6.55 3.97 3.05
CA LYS A 409 -6.10 4.66 1.84
C LYS A 409 -4.89 5.55 2.13
N PHE A 410 -3.99 5.62 1.16
CA PHE A 410 -2.81 6.46 1.19
C PHE A 410 -2.72 7.21 -0.13
N TYR A 411 -2.47 8.49 -0.04
CA TYR A 411 -2.38 9.35 -1.20
C TYR A 411 -0.94 9.75 -1.45
N LEU A 412 -0.44 9.53 -2.67
CA LEU A 412 0.89 9.92 -3.07
C LEU A 412 0.89 11.35 -3.57
N ASN A 413 1.58 12.24 -2.88
CA ASN A 413 1.95 13.55 -3.39
C ASN A 413 3.32 13.48 -4.06
N HIS A 414 3.43 14.00 -5.26
CA HIS A 414 4.68 14.08 -6.02
C HIS A 414 4.74 15.39 -6.82
N ALA A 415 5.86 15.63 -7.50
CA ALA A 415 5.97 16.81 -8.35
C ALA A 415 4.86 16.85 -9.41
N ILE A 416 4.28 18.01 -9.62
CA ILE A 416 3.22 18.26 -10.59
C ILE A 416 3.75 19.09 -11.74
N ASP A 417 3.45 18.66 -12.97
CA ASP A 417 3.62 19.47 -14.15
C ASP A 417 2.36 20.34 -14.32
N ALA A 418 2.44 21.63 -14.02
CA ALA A 418 1.35 22.54 -14.30
C ALA A 418 1.25 22.74 -15.81
N LYS A 419 0.03 22.59 -16.36
CA LYS A 419 -0.25 22.80 -17.77
C LYS A 419 -0.53 24.27 -18.06
N ASN A 420 -0.20 24.70 -19.29
CA ASN A 420 -0.62 26.01 -19.77
C ASN A 420 -2.09 25.94 -20.22
N GLU A 421 -2.99 26.50 -19.42
CA GLU A 421 -4.44 26.45 -19.62
C GLU A 421 -5.06 27.81 -19.43
N ASN A 422 -6.17 28.03 -20.09
CA ASN A 422 -6.96 29.26 -19.97
C ASN A 422 -8.02 29.09 -18.87
N ILE A 423 -7.62 29.32 -17.63
CA ILE A 423 -8.48 29.22 -16.45
C ILE A 423 -9.26 30.50 -16.24
N GLN A 424 -10.57 30.37 -16.00
CA GLN A 424 -11.43 31.46 -15.54
C GLN A 424 -11.64 31.32 -14.03
N VAL A 425 -11.31 32.38 -13.30
CA VAL A 425 -11.42 32.38 -11.83
C VAL A 425 -12.89 32.69 -11.47
N ASP A 426 -13.74 31.69 -11.52
CA ASP A 426 -15.18 31.82 -11.31
C ASP A 426 -15.77 30.80 -10.31
N GLY A 427 -14.94 29.89 -9.79
CA GLY A 427 -15.36 28.84 -8.88
C GLY A 427 -15.91 27.60 -9.57
N ASN A 428 -15.78 27.53 -10.91
CA ASN A 428 -16.19 26.39 -11.70
C ASN A 428 -14.96 25.54 -12.02
N THR A 429 -15.06 24.24 -11.81
CA THR A 429 -13.95 23.31 -11.99
C THR A 429 -13.88 22.69 -13.39
N THR A 430 -14.78 23.07 -14.31
CA THR A 430 -14.91 22.40 -15.62
C THR A 430 -13.81 22.76 -16.61
N ASP A 431 -13.11 23.86 -16.42
CA ASP A 431 -11.97 24.31 -17.22
C ASP A 431 -10.63 23.78 -16.69
N TRP A 432 -10.63 23.11 -15.56
CA TRP A 432 -9.47 22.45 -15.00
C TRP A 432 -9.35 21.04 -15.55
N THR A 433 -8.40 20.83 -16.46
CA THR A 433 -8.17 19.53 -17.10
C THR A 433 -7.06 18.73 -16.45
N GLN A 434 -6.43 19.29 -15.41
CA GLN A 434 -5.31 18.67 -14.78
C GLN A 434 -5.71 17.50 -13.87
N ASP A 435 -5.05 16.41 -14.09
CA ASP A 435 -5.25 15.14 -13.41
C ASP A 435 -4.36 14.97 -12.19
N HIS A 436 -3.22 15.69 -12.17
CA HIS A 436 -2.28 15.67 -11.06
C HIS A 436 -2.68 16.69 -10.01
N VAL A 437 -2.80 16.22 -8.80
CA VAL A 437 -3.21 17.03 -7.67
C VAL A 437 -2.28 16.82 -6.49
N PHE A 438 -2.23 17.83 -5.60
CA PHE A 438 -1.76 17.59 -4.24
C PHE A 438 -2.96 17.30 -3.35
N PHE A 439 -2.80 16.37 -2.46
CA PHE A 439 -3.77 16.05 -1.43
C PHE A 439 -3.18 16.37 -0.06
N LEU A 440 -3.97 17.01 0.78
CA LEU A 440 -3.65 17.23 2.19
C LEU A 440 -4.81 16.70 3.02
N GLY A 441 -4.57 15.64 3.75
CA GLY A 441 -5.50 15.02 4.67
C GLY A 441 -4.96 15.07 6.08
N SER A 442 -5.83 15.10 7.08
CA SER A 442 -5.46 15.05 8.47
C SER A 442 -6.30 14.03 9.23
N GLU A 443 -5.89 13.68 10.43
CA GLU A 443 -6.65 12.81 11.33
C GLU A 443 -8.01 13.41 11.73
N SER A 444 -8.17 14.71 11.57
CA SER A 444 -9.44 15.40 11.77
C SER A 444 -10.21 15.49 10.42
N PRO A 445 -11.49 15.88 10.44
CA PRO A 445 -12.31 15.91 9.22
C PRO A 445 -11.90 17.00 8.21
N SER A 446 -10.73 17.60 8.33
CA SER A 446 -10.23 18.63 7.42
C SER A 446 -9.36 18.04 6.33
N GLN A 447 -9.74 18.22 5.08
CA GLN A 447 -8.99 17.77 3.91
C GLN A 447 -9.05 18.81 2.81
N ALA A 448 -8.07 18.81 1.92
CA ALA A 448 -8.09 19.62 0.72
C ALA A 448 -7.36 18.93 -0.44
N ILE A 449 -7.87 19.21 -1.64
CA ILE A 449 -7.24 18.87 -2.91
C ILE A 449 -6.81 20.18 -3.57
N PHE A 450 -5.59 20.19 -4.08
CA PHE A 450 -5.00 21.34 -4.75
C PHE A 450 -4.67 20.99 -6.19
N ARG A 451 -5.13 21.81 -7.14
CA ARG A 451 -4.71 21.76 -8.53
C ARG A 451 -3.97 23.03 -8.88
N THR A 452 -3.04 22.93 -9.80
CA THR A 452 -2.28 24.07 -10.30
C THR A 452 -2.27 24.06 -11.81
N SER A 453 -2.46 25.23 -12.39
CA SER A 453 -2.34 25.51 -13.83
C SER A 453 -1.67 26.86 -14.01
N TYR A 454 -1.24 27.24 -15.22
CA TYR A 454 -0.66 28.54 -15.46
C TYR A 454 -0.96 29.05 -16.87
N ASP A 455 -0.81 30.35 -17.08
CA ASP A 455 -0.74 30.99 -18.38
C ASP A 455 0.50 31.90 -18.48
N GLU A 456 0.53 32.80 -19.44
CA GLU A 456 1.63 33.74 -19.62
C GLU A 456 1.82 34.70 -18.43
N ASN A 457 0.77 34.93 -17.65
CA ASN A 457 0.72 35.97 -16.61
C ASN A 457 0.58 35.42 -15.20
N ASN A 458 -0.11 34.30 -15.02
CA ASN A 458 -0.56 33.83 -13.72
C ASN A 458 -0.25 32.35 -13.48
N LEU A 459 -0.01 32.02 -12.24
CA LEU A 459 -0.16 30.69 -11.67
C LEU A 459 -1.54 30.61 -11.03
N TYR A 460 -2.36 29.69 -11.50
CA TYR A 460 -3.68 29.41 -10.96
C TYR A 460 -3.60 28.30 -9.92
N VAL A 461 -4.32 28.46 -8.82
CA VAL A 461 -4.48 27.43 -7.80
C VAL A 461 -5.95 27.24 -7.52
N LEU A 462 -6.45 26.03 -7.72
CA LEU A 462 -7.77 25.58 -7.29
C LEU A 462 -7.61 24.79 -6.00
N VAL A 463 -8.47 25.08 -5.04
CA VAL A 463 -8.55 24.36 -3.77
C VAL A 463 -9.97 23.86 -3.56
N GLU A 464 -10.13 22.59 -3.44
CA GLU A 464 -11.35 21.96 -2.98
C GLU A 464 -11.17 21.54 -1.53
N CYS A 465 -11.90 22.17 -0.62
CA CYS A 465 -11.69 22.01 0.83
C CYS A 465 -12.92 21.44 1.52
N LYS A 466 -12.73 20.41 2.31
CA LYS A 466 -13.75 19.83 3.19
C LYS A 466 -13.78 20.58 4.53
N GLY A 467 -14.98 20.86 4.99
CA GLY A 467 -15.23 21.47 6.28
C GLY A 467 -15.52 22.96 6.22
N LYS A 468 -16.62 23.39 6.86
CA LYS A 468 -17.13 24.76 6.84
C LYS A 468 -16.19 25.81 7.44
N LYS A 469 -15.36 25.42 8.37
CA LYS A 469 -14.53 26.34 9.16
C LYS A 469 -13.03 26.18 8.90
N VAL A 470 -12.67 25.40 7.90
CA VAL A 470 -11.26 25.14 7.59
C VAL A 470 -10.70 26.35 6.87
N GLY A 471 -9.65 26.91 7.43
CA GLY A 471 -8.85 27.93 6.77
C GLY A 471 -7.73 27.27 5.99
N VAL A 472 -7.45 27.77 4.79
CA VAL A 472 -6.32 27.35 3.98
C VAL A 472 -5.30 28.47 3.86
N GLU A 473 -4.05 28.13 4.06
CA GLU A 473 -2.90 29.00 3.78
C GLU A 473 -2.06 28.34 2.70
N LEU A 474 -1.76 29.09 1.65
CA LEU A 474 -0.90 28.68 0.55
C LEU A 474 0.45 29.38 0.67
N TYR A 475 1.51 28.67 0.35
CA TYR A 475 2.87 29.18 0.30
C TYR A 475 3.51 28.78 -1.02
N LEU A 476 3.98 29.75 -1.78
CA LEU A 476 4.62 29.58 -3.07
C LEU A 476 5.99 30.22 -3.05
N HIS A 477 6.98 29.56 -3.69
CA HIS A 477 8.34 30.06 -3.74
C HIS A 477 9.02 29.61 -5.02
N ASN A 478 9.68 30.54 -5.72
CA ASN A 478 10.49 30.20 -6.88
C ASN A 478 11.75 29.44 -6.43
N SER A 479 11.91 28.21 -6.88
CA SER A 479 13.04 27.35 -6.49
C SER A 479 14.42 27.91 -6.86
N ALA A 480 14.47 28.81 -7.85
CA ALA A 480 15.70 29.48 -8.24
C ALA A 480 16.17 30.54 -7.24
N ALA A 481 15.28 31.01 -6.35
CA ALA A 481 15.65 31.98 -5.33
C ALA A 481 16.23 31.30 -4.09
N PRO A 482 17.29 31.87 -3.48
CA PRO A 482 18.00 31.21 -2.39
C PRO A 482 17.26 31.23 -1.05
N ALA A 483 16.26 32.09 -0.89
CA ALA A 483 15.53 32.25 0.34
C ALA A 483 14.14 32.89 0.12
N LEU A 484 13.26 32.72 1.10
CA LEU A 484 11.96 33.36 1.14
C LEU A 484 12.11 34.89 1.14
N ALA A 485 11.65 35.56 0.09
CA ALA A 485 11.72 37.01 -0.06
C ALA A 485 10.59 37.56 -0.95
N ALA A 486 10.32 38.84 -0.82
CA ALA A 486 9.46 39.55 -1.75
C ALA A 486 10.02 39.47 -3.19
N GLY A 487 9.17 39.21 -4.16
CA GLY A 487 9.55 38.98 -5.56
C GLY A 487 9.95 37.55 -5.91
N SER A 488 10.00 36.64 -4.92
CA SER A 488 10.22 35.21 -5.13
C SER A 488 9.27 34.32 -4.31
N SER A 489 8.54 34.89 -3.38
CA SER A 489 7.65 34.12 -2.49
C SER A 489 6.34 34.84 -2.21
N VAL A 490 5.26 34.09 -2.22
CA VAL A 490 3.91 34.54 -2.02
C VAL A 490 3.21 33.68 -0.97
N TYR A 491 2.36 34.33 -0.20
CA TYR A 491 1.44 33.73 0.76
C TYR A 491 0.02 34.13 0.40
N ALA A 492 -0.90 33.16 0.44
CA ALA A 492 -2.32 33.44 0.31
C ALA A 492 -3.11 32.75 1.43
N LYS A 493 -4.20 33.35 1.85
CA LYS A 493 -5.06 32.84 2.92
C LYS A 493 -6.52 33.07 2.61
N PHE A 494 -7.31 32.04 2.85
CA PHE A 494 -8.77 32.09 2.72
C PHE A 494 -9.44 31.07 3.67
N ASN A 495 -10.74 31.19 3.79
CA ASN A 495 -11.59 30.22 4.46
C ASN A 495 -12.93 30.12 3.71
N ALA A 496 -13.86 29.32 4.19
CA ALA A 496 -15.16 29.13 3.57
C ALA A 496 -15.99 30.43 3.45
N ASP A 497 -15.67 31.48 4.18
CA ASP A 497 -16.45 32.72 4.20
C ASP A 497 -15.90 33.78 3.27
N LYS A 498 -14.58 33.83 3.09
CA LYS A 498 -13.92 34.85 2.29
C LYS A 498 -12.48 34.52 1.95
N PHE A 499 -12.02 35.10 0.87
CA PHE A 499 -10.61 35.35 0.62
C PHE A 499 -10.12 36.40 1.63
N ILE A 500 -9.00 36.11 2.30
CA ILE A 500 -8.52 36.94 3.41
C ILE A 500 -7.37 37.83 2.94
N GLN A 501 -6.35 37.26 2.29
CA GLN A 501 -5.16 37.97 1.90
C GLN A 501 -4.36 37.21 0.82
N CYS A 502 -3.73 37.95 -0.09
CA CYS A 502 -2.54 37.49 -0.81
C CYS A 502 -1.44 38.55 -0.61
N ALA A 503 -0.23 38.10 -0.31
CA ALA A 503 0.87 38.99 0.03
C ALA A 503 2.22 38.40 -0.35
N THR A 504 3.24 39.24 -0.49
CA THR A 504 4.63 38.79 -0.52
C THR A 504 4.97 38.04 0.77
N TYR A 505 5.87 37.06 0.69
CA TYR A 505 6.23 36.25 1.83
C TYR A 505 7.74 36.23 2.07
N SER A 506 8.12 36.21 3.33
CA SER A 506 9.52 36.14 3.76
C SER A 506 9.66 35.40 5.10
N ASN A 507 10.89 35.26 5.57
CA ASN A 507 11.13 34.69 6.90
C ASN A 507 10.47 35.48 8.04
N SER A 508 10.18 36.77 7.80
CA SER A 508 9.45 37.63 8.75
C SER A 508 7.91 37.45 8.69
N GLY A 509 7.40 36.69 7.70
CA GLY A 509 5.96 36.46 7.50
C GLY A 509 5.44 37.17 6.23
N ALA A 510 4.10 37.35 6.20
CA ALA A 510 3.40 38.08 5.14
C ALA A 510 3.81 39.55 5.15
N GLY A 511 4.08 40.07 3.96
CA GLY A 511 4.52 41.43 3.75
C GLY A 511 3.47 42.28 3.02
N ARG A 512 3.86 42.89 1.90
CA ARG A 512 3.00 43.75 1.09
C ARG A 512 1.92 42.95 0.39
N ASP A 513 0.68 43.46 0.44
CA ASP A 513 -0.45 42.87 -0.26
C ASP A 513 -0.27 42.86 -1.79
N ILE A 514 -0.72 41.80 -2.41
CA ILE A 514 -0.73 41.57 -3.86
C ILE A 514 -2.19 41.53 -4.27
N ALA A 515 -2.52 42.32 -5.29
CA ALA A 515 -3.84 42.29 -5.93
C ALA A 515 -3.93 41.02 -6.77
N VAL A 516 -4.96 40.22 -6.52
CA VAL A 516 -5.21 38.96 -7.21
C VAL A 516 -6.68 38.83 -7.57
N GLU A 517 -6.96 38.11 -8.63
CA GLU A 517 -8.29 37.61 -8.92
C GLU A 517 -8.53 36.35 -8.10
N SER A 518 -9.73 36.23 -7.50
CA SER A 518 -10.08 35.06 -6.69
C SER A 518 -11.59 34.84 -6.70
N ALA A 519 -11.99 33.57 -6.69
CA ALA A 519 -13.38 33.15 -6.55
C ALA A 519 -13.51 32.20 -5.36
N LEU A 520 -14.68 32.20 -4.74
CA LEU A 520 -14.99 31.31 -3.63
C LEU A 520 -16.44 30.86 -3.72
N VAL A 521 -16.65 29.56 -3.81
CA VAL A 521 -17.98 28.96 -3.89
C VAL A 521 -18.20 28.09 -2.66
N LYS A 522 -19.23 28.44 -1.88
CA LYS A 522 -19.64 27.68 -0.71
C LYS A 522 -20.65 26.60 -1.10
N GLY A 523 -20.62 25.51 -0.40
CA GLY A 523 -21.61 24.46 -0.56
C GLY A 523 -21.10 23.11 -0.12
N ALA A 524 -21.93 22.11 -0.39
CA ALA A 524 -21.50 20.74 -0.29
C ALA A 524 -20.58 20.40 -1.47
N THR A 525 -19.57 19.62 -1.21
CA THR A 525 -18.75 19.02 -2.24
C THR A 525 -19.53 17.95 -3.00
N LYS A 526 -19.00 17.42 -4.09
CA LYS A 526 -19.69 16.40 -4.91
C LYS A 526 -20.16 15.18 -4.11
N ASP A 527 -19.46 14.82 -3.07
CA ASP A 527 -19.85 13.73 -2.17
C ASP A 527 -20.93 14.12 -1.14
N GLY A 528 -21.40 15.37 -1.19
CA GLY A 528 -22.39 15.91 -0.29
C GLY A 528 -21.84 16.35 1.08
N SER A 529 -20.51 16.36 1.29
CA SER A 529 -19.90 16.92 2.49
C SER A 529 -19.95 18.45 2.47
N GLU A 530 -19.91 19.07 3.65
CA GLU A 530 -19.84 20.52 3.75
C GLU A 530 -18.42 20.99 3.45
N GLY A 531 -18.29 21.90 2.49
CA GLY A 531 -17.00 22.43 2.08
C GLY A 531 -17.10 23.66 1.21
N TYR A 532 -16.02 23.97 0.54
CA TYR A 532 -15.95 25.08 -0.40
C TYR A 532 -14.89 24.83 -1.47
N ILE A 533 -15.04 25.55 -2.58
CA ILE A 533 -14.06 25.65 -3.64
C ILE A 533 -13.50 27.07 -3.62
N ALA A 534 -12.19 27.20 -3.72
CA ALA A 534 -11.51 28.47 -3.87
C ALA A 534 -10.56 28.43 -5.06
N GLU A 535 -10.59 29.48 -5.88
CA GLU A 535 -9.67 29.71 -6.98
C GLU A 535 -8.92 31.00 -6.77
N ILE A 536 -7.67 31.03 -7.18
CA ILE A 536 -6.84 32.23 -7.12
C ILE A 536 -5.87 32.26 -8.31
N ALA A 537 -5.78 33.44 -8.95
CA ALA A 537 -4.76 33.75 -9.95
C ALA A 537 -3.63 34.56 -9.31
N ILE A 538 -2.46 33.99 -9.21
CA ILE A 538 -1.28 34.62 -8.60
C ILE A 538 -0.36 35.09 -9.74
N PRO A 539 -0.10 36.39 -9.90
CA PRO A 539 0.77 36.87 -10.96
C PRO A 539 2.17 36.26 -10.89
N LEU A 540 2.63 35.63 -11.96
CA LEU A 540 3.95 34.99 -12.04
C LEU A 540 5.07 35.97 -11.72
N SER A 541 4.90 37.24 -12.07
CA SER A 541 5.86 38.30 -11.75
C SER A 541 6.09 38.51 -10.25
N THR A 542 5.11 38.15 -9.41
CA THR A 542 5.22 38.30 -7.94
C THR A 542 6.08 37.22 -7.30
N ILE A 543 6.26 36.08 -7.99
CA ILE A 543 7.14 34.99 -7.58
C ILE A 543 8.38 34.90 -8.46
N GLY A 544 8.52 35.77 -9.45
CA GLY A 544 9.66 35.77 -10.39
C GLY A 544 9.75 34.47 -11.20
N ALA A 545 8.60 33.87 -11.52
CA ALA A 545 8.51 32.63 -12.27
C ALA A 545 8.03 32.88 -13.70
N GLU A 546 8.43 31.99 -14.60
CA GLU A 546 8.04 31.95 -16.00
C GLU A 546 7.91 30.50 -16.47
N LYS A 547 7.47 30.28 -17.70
CA LYS A 547 7.50 28.92 -18.29
C LYS A 547 8.86 28.27 -18.10
N GLY A 548 8.88 27.02 -17.65
CA GLY A 548 10.08 26.27 -17.32
C GLY A 548 10.55 26.43 -15.86
N SER A 549 9.96 27.37 -15.11
CA SER A 549 10.27 27.53 -13.69
C SER A 549 9.72 26.38 -12.86
N THR A 550 10.40 26.07 -11.75
CA THR A 550 9.88 25.24 -10.67
C THR A 550 9.44 26.12 -9.51
N VAL A 551 8.16 26.02 -9.14
CA VAL A 551 7.58 26.70 -7.99
C VAL A 551 7.43 25.68 -6.86
N MET A 552 8.02 25.97 -5.71
CA MET A 552 7.84 25.20 -4.49
C MET A 552 6.48 25.55 -3.88
N PHE A 553 5.67 24.57 -3.59
CA PHE A 553 4.30 24.69 -3.14
C PHE A 553 4.12 24.04 -1.76
N ASN A 554 3.53 24.75 -0.84
CA ASN A 554 3.08 24.20 0.43
C ASN A 554 1.72 24.77 0.80
N ALA A 555 0.97 24.03 1.60
CA ALA A 555 -0.30 24.45 2.15
C ALA A 555 -0.42 24.07 3.62
N THR A 556 -1.26 24.79 4.35
CA THR A 556 -1.70 24.38 5.68
C THR A 556 -3.21 24.45 5.81
N LEU A 557 -3.79 23.51 6.53
CA LEU A 557 -5.19 23.52 6.91
C LEU A 557 -5.34 23.99 8.36
N SER A 558 -6.11 25.04 8.56
CA SER A 558 -6.34 25.66 9.89
C SER A 558 -5.06 26.00 10.65
N GLY A 559 -3.94 26.22 9.93
CA GLY A 559 -2.63 26.54 10.50
C GLY A 559 -1.93 25.39 11.24
N LYS A 560 -2.41 24.17 11.09
CA LYS A 560 -1.90 22.98 11.81
C LYS A 560 -1.38 21.90 10.89
N ASP A 561 -2.22 21.42 9.97
CA ASP A 561 -1.87 20.32 9.10
C ASP A 561 -1.09 20.85 7.89
N THR A 562 -0.03 20.19 7.51
CA THR A 562 0.79 20.48 6.33
C THR A 562 1.24 19.17 5.69
N PHE A 563 1.74 19.22 4.46
CA PHE A 563 2.26 18.01 3.80
C PHE A 563 3.34 17.33 4.64
N THR A 564 3.36 16.01 4.63
CA THR A 564 4.31 15.23 5.40
C THR A 564 5.75 15.69 5.14
N GLY A 565 6.46 16.00 6.20
CA GLY A 565 7.83 16.51 6.13
C GLY A 565 7.99 17.98 5.73
N ALA A 566 6.95 18.65 5.24
CA ALA A 566 7.03 20.06 4.86
C ALA A 566 7.10 20.97 6.08
N LYS A 567 7.93 22.00 5.98
CA LYS A 567 8.12 23.03 7.02
C LYS A 567 7.89 24.41 6.41
N VAL A 568 6.92 25.15 6.95
CA VAL A 568 6.47 26.45 6.39
C VAL A 568 7.59 27.44 6.09
N LYS A 569 8.70 27.39 6.82
CA LYS A 569 9.86 28.29 6.61
C LYS A 569 11.02 27.66 5.85
N MET A 570 10.83 26.45 5.31
CA MET A 570 11.89 25.71 4.61
C MET A 570 11.40 25.25 3.23
N PRO A 571 11.45 26.12 2.20
CA PRO A 571 10.93 25.78 0.86
C PRO A 571 11.51 24.51 0.24
N SER A 572 12.75 24.15 0.58
CA SER A 572 13.35 22.89 0.13
C SER A 572 12.61 21.63 0.58
N THR A 573 11.68 21.76 1.51
CA THR A 573 10.83 20.66 2.00
C THR A 573 9.43 20.67 1.38
N TRP A 574 9.12 21.59 0.47
CA TRP A 574 7.80 21.74 -0.12
C TRP A 574 7.65 20.90 -1.40
N MET A 575 6.41 20.68 -1.80
CA MET A 575 6.09 20.05 -3.09
C MET A 575 6.58 20.91 -4.26
N LYS A 576 6.74 20.30 -5.42
CA LYS A 576 7.20 21.00 -6.64
C LYS A 576 6.07 21.14 -7.64
N VAL A 577 5.92 22.31 -8.20
CA VAL A 577 5.08 22.60 -9.37
C VAL A 577 6.00 23.06 -10.51
N ILE A 578 6.00 22.35 -11.62
CA ILE A 578 6.83 22.65 -12.79
C ILE A 578 5.97 23.28 -13.86
N LEU A 579 6.28 24.48 -14.28
CA LEU A 579 5.54 25.22 -15.31
C LEU A 579 6.02 24.77 -16.70
N LYS A 580 5.31 23.87 -17.38
CA LYS A 580 5.71 23.26 -18.67
C LYS A 580 5.11 23.91 -19.90
#